data_41939e0191f0f965c1acb8b56ea0ad58
#
_entry.id   41939e0191f0f965c1acb8b56ea0ad58
#
_cell.length_a   1.000
_cell.length_b   1.000
_cell.length_c   1.000
_cell.angle_alpha   90.00
_cell.angle_beta   90.00
_cell.angle_gamma   90.00
#
_symmetry.space_group_name_H-M   'P 1'
#
loop_
_entity.id
_entity.type
_entity.pdbx_description
1 polymer ?
#
loop_
_entity_poly.entity_id
_entity_poly.type
_entity_poly.pdbx_seq_one_letter_code
_entity_poly.pdbx_strand_id
1 'polypeptide(L)'
;MARRIALGALGAAPLRVSGLTRMTSIDFPGQLAAVVFCQGCPWRCGYCHNPDLLDATAPAAMAWGEVLAFLQQRQGLLDAVVFSGGEPLLQPSLPAALQEVRALGFATGLHTGGMYPERLAAVLPHLDWVGLDIKAPEGDYARITATPG
;
A
#
# COMPACT_ATOMS: atom_id res chain seq x y z
N MET A 1 -29.33 4.51 -11.92
CA MET A 1 -28.50 3.86 -12.98
C MET A 1 -27.06 3.84 -12.51
N ALA A 2 -26.59 2.72 -12.01
CA ALA A 2 -25.20 2.56 -11.60
C ALA A 2 -24.30 2.52 -12.85
N ARG A 3 -23.48 3.55 -13.03
CA ARG A 3 -22.40 3.50 -14.03
C ARG A 3 -21.46 2.38 -13.63
N ARG A 4 -21.47 1.29 -14.36
CA ARG A 4 -20.37 0.33 -14.38
C ARG A 4 -19.13 1.09 -14.83
N ILE A 5 -18.23 1.35 -13.89
CA ILE A 5 -16.87 1.80 -14.23
C ILE A 5 -16.22 0.59 -14.93
N ALA A 6 -15.93 0.77 -16.21
CA ALA A 6 -15.26 -0.23 -17.00
C ALA A 6 -13.87 -0.49 -16.40
N LEU A 7 -13.67 -1.67 -15.85
CA LEU A 7 -12.35 -2.24 -15.56
C LEU A 7 -11.62 -2.44 -16.89
N GLY A 8 -10.86 -1.45 -17.30
CA GLY A 8 -10.12 -1.46 -18.54
C GLY A 8 -8.77 -0.81 -18.41
N ALA A 9 -7.88 -1.38 -17.63
CA ALA A 9 -6.45 -1.18 -17.83
C ALA A 9 -5.84 -2.54 -18.15
N LEU A 10 -5.55 -2.73 -19.41
CA LEU A 10 -4.91 -3.88 -20.00
C LEU A 10 -3.56 -4.17 -19.30
N GLY A 11 -3.41 -5.34 -18.69
CA GLY A 11 -2.14 -6.04 -18.59
C GLY A 11 -1.42 -6.08 -17.26
N ALA A 12 -1.83 -5.35 -16.23
CA ALA A 12 -1.19 -5.49 -14.91
C ALA A 12 -2.01 -6.42 -14.00
N ALA A 13 -1.35 -7.37 -13.34
CA ALA A 13 -1.99 -8.17 -12.30
C ALA A 13 -2.56 -7.26 -11.21
N PRO A 14 -3.69 -7.62 -10.58
CA PRO A 14 -4.28 -6.81 -9.50
C PRO A 14 -3.33 -6.72 -8.30
N LEU A 15 -3.53 -5.68 -7.47
CA LEU A 15 -2.78 -5.52 -6.24
C LEU A 15 -2.94 -6.76 -5.36
N ARG A 16 -1.81 -7.26 -4.84
CA ARG A 16 -1.78 -8.42 -3.96
C ARG A 16 -1.89 -7.95 -2.52
N VAL A 17 -3.00 -8.29 -1.88
CA VAL A 17 -3.37 -7.86 -0.54
C VAL A 17 -3.27 -9.02 0.44
N SER A 18 -2.56 -8.84 1.55
CA SER A 18 -2.42 -9.80 2.63
C SER A 18 -3.42 -9.58 3.76
N GLY A 19 -3.94 -8.38 3.88
CA GLY A 19 -4.85 -8.04 4.94
C GLY A 19 -5.38 -6.62 4.84
N LEU A 20 -6.38 -6.35 5.66
CA LEU A 20 -7.06 -5.07 5.71
C LEU A 20 -7.39 -4.72 7.16
N THR A 21 -6.87 -3.59 7.64
CA THR A 21 -7.38 -2.95 8.84
C THR A 21 -8.54 -2.05 8.42
N ARG A 22 -9.73 -2.34 8.93
CA ARG A 22 -10.97 -1.70 8.45
C ARG A 22 -11.14 -0.26 8.90
N MET A 23 -10.51 0.11 10.04
CA MET A 23 -10.51 1.48 10.56
C MET A 23 -9.33 1.67 11.50
N THR A 24 -8.66 2.79 11.35
CA THR A 24 -7.59 3.26 12.23
C THR A 24 -7.65 4.79 12.34
N SER A 25 -7.20 5.32 13.48
CA SER A 25 -7.08 6.76 13.72
C SER A 25 -5.62 7.22 13.85
N ILE A 26 -4.65 6.32 13.68
CA ILE A 26 -3.23 6.59 13.93
C ILE A 26 -2.34 6.49 12.69
N ASP A 27 -2.79 5.83 11.62
CA ASP A 27 -1.95 5.54 10.46
C ASP A 27 -1.96 6.65 9.40
N PHE A 28 -2.87 7.59 9.51
CA PHE A 28 -2.91 8.79 8.68
C PHE A 28 -3.23 9.99 9.59
N PRO A 29 -2.32 10.96 9.73
CA PRO A 29 -2.52 12.06 10.68
C PRO A 29 -3.83 12.83 10.44
N GLY A 30 -4.67 12.90 11.49
CA GLY A 30 -5.93 13.64 11.45
C GLY A 30 -7.07 13.02 10.63
N GLN A 31 -6.90 11.77 10.17
CA GLN A 31 -7.87 11.09 9.31
C GLN A 31 -8.29 9.74 9.91
N LEU A 32 -9.56 9.36 9.71
CA LEU A 32 -9.98 7.98 9.88
C LEU A 32 -9.68 7.21 8.60
N ALA A 33 -8.87 6.18 8.68
CA ALA A 33 -8.38 5.47 7.52
C ALA A 33 -8.62 3.96 7.59
N ALA A 34 -8.69 3.31 6.43
CA ALA A 34 -8.41 1.88 6.30
C ALA A 34 -6.93 1.68 5.96
N VAL A 35 -6.36 0.55 6.35
CA VAL A 35 -4.99 0.19 5.96
C VAL A 35 -5.03 -1.07 5.12
N VAL A 36 -4.47 -0.99 3.92
CA VAL A 36 -4.30 -2.12 3.00
C VAL A 36 -2.87 -2.63 3.13
N PHE A 37 -2.72 -3.86 3.57
CA PHE A 37 -1.41 -4.51 3.70
C PHE A 37 -1.06 -5.24 2.42
N CYS A 38 -0.03 -4.76 1.74
CA CYS A 38 0.48 -5.36 0.50
C CYS A 38 1.40 -6.55 0.79
N GLN A 39 1.30 -7.60 -0.03
CA GLN A 39 2.15 -8.77 0.07
C GLN A 39 3.49 -8.53 -0.62
N GLY A 40 4.57 -8.94 0.03
CA GLY A 40 5.93 -8.92 -0.49
C GLY A 40 6.75 -7.72 -0.03
N CYS A 41 8.00 -7.99 0.32
CA CYS A 41 9.01 -6.99 0.66
C CYS A 41 10.39 -7.52 0.27
N PRO A 42 11.26 -6.71 -0.37
CA PRO A 42 12.61 -7.12 -0.70
C PRO A 42 13.55 -7.14 0.51
N TRP A 43 13.20 -6.42 1.58
CA TRP A 43 13.97 -6.34 2.81
C TRP A 43 13.61 -7.46 3.79
N ARG A 44 14.57 -7.83 4.64
CA ARG A 44 14.46 -8.85 5.69
C ARG A 44 14.89 -8.25 7.03
N CYS A 45 14.25 -7.13 7.43
CA CYS A 45 14.58 -6.43 8.66
C CYS A 45 14.36 -7.32 9.88
N GLY A 46 15.34 -7.38 10.77
CA GLY A 46 15.27 -8.22 11.97
C GLY A 46 14.20 -7.79 12.97
N TYR A 47 13.70 -6.55 12.87
CA TYR A 47 12.61 -6.02 13.69
C TYR A 47 11.29 -5.87 12.91
N CYS A 48 11.12 -6.57 11.81
CA CYS A 48 9.91 -6.47 10.99
C CYS A 48 8.66 -6.83 11.80
N HIS A 49 7.67 -5.92 11.82
CA HIS A 49 6.39 -6.15 12.49
C HIS A 49 5.49 -7.15 11.75
N ASN A 50 5.72 -7.35 10.44
CA ASN A 50 4.89 -8.17 9.57
C ASN A 50 5.72 -9.19 8.79
N PRO A 51 6.44 -10.13 9.46
CA PRO A 51 7.33 -11.06 8.76
C PRO A 51 6.60 -11.98 7.77
N ASP A 52 5.33 -12.27 7.99
CA ASP A 52 4.50 -13.11 7.09
C ASP A 52 4.20 -12.41 5.76
N LEU A 53 4.39 -11.10 5.66
CA LEU A 53 4.16 -10.32 4.45
C LEU A 53 5.40 -10.20 3.55
N LEU A 54 6.53 -10.80 3.94
CA LEU A 54 7.80 -10.66 3.21
C LEU A 54 7.84 -11.46 1.91
N ASP A 55 7.18 -12.61 1.86
CA ASP A 55 7.19 -13.48 0.69
C ASP A 55 6.38 -12.88 -0.47
N ALA A 56 7.10 -12.39 -1.48
CA ALA A 56 6.49 -11.83 -2.68
C ALA A 56 5.76 -12.88 -3.55
N THR A 57 6.01 -14.17 -3.32
CA THR A 57 5.38 -15.27 -4.07
C THR A 57 4.18 -15.87 -3.36
N ALA A 58 3.96 -15.54 -2.09
CA ALA A 58 2.82 -16.02 -1.34
C ALA A 58 1.51 -15.55 -1.98
N PRO A 59 0.45 -16.39 -1.96
CA PRO A 59 -0.84 -16.00 -2.52
C PRO A 59 -1.43 -14.83 -1.75
N ALA A 60 -2.16 -13.96 -2.44
CA ALA A 60 -2.92 -12.90 -1.80
C ALA A 60 -4.00 -13.52 -0.90
N ALA A 61 -4.12 -13.01 0.33
CA ALA A 61 -5.15 -13.46 1.27
C ALA A 61 -6.53 -12.86 0.96
N MET A 62 -6.56 -11.77 0.22
CA MET A 62 -7.78 -11.04 -0.15
C MET A 62 -7.66 -10.53 -1.58
N ALA A 63 -8.75 -10.63 -2.34
CA ALA A 63 -8.79 -10.07 -3.69
C ALA A 63 -8.92 -8.54 -3.63
N TRP A 64 -8.24 -7.84 -4.54
CA TRP A 64 -8.34 -6.37 -4.62
C TRP A 64 -9.78 -5.88 -4.81
N GLY A 65 -10.59 -6.61 -5.59
CA GLY A 65 -12.01 -6.31 -5.77
C GLY A 65 -12.83 -6.34 -4.48
N GLU A 66 -12.47 -7.20 -3.53
CA GLU A 66 -13.13 -7.26 -2.21
C GLU A 66 -12.77 -6.03 -1.38
N VAL A 67 -11.53 -5.56 -1.46
CA VAL A 67 -11.11 -4.29 -0.83
C VAL A 67 -11.89 -3.12 -1.40
N LEU A 68 -12.01 -3.01 -2.72
CA LEU A 68 -12.79 -1.94 -3.36
C LEU A 68 -14.27 -2.00 -2.97
N ALA A 69 -14.87 -3.18 -2.91
CA ALA A 69 -16.26 -3.34 -2.47
C ALA A 69 -16.46 -2.90 -1.01
N PHE A 70 -15.50 -3.22 -0.14
CA PHE A 70 -15.50 -2.71 1.24
C PHE A 70 -15.40 -1.18 1.28
N LEU A 71 -14.47 -0.59 0.52
CA LEU A 71 -14.27 0.86 0.50
C LEU A 71 -15.51 1.60 -0.02
N GLN A 72 -16.19 1.06 -1.03
CA GLN A 72 -17.45 1.63 -1.54
C GLN A 72 -18.51 1.76 -0.44
N GLN A 73 -18.59 0.79 0.46
CA GLN A 73 -19.49 0.83 1.62
C GLN A 73 -19.03 1.80 2.72
N ARG A 74 -17.82 2.32 2.65
CA ARG A 74 -17.22 3.22 3.64
C ARG A 74 -17.11 4.67 3.16
N GLN A 75 -17.58 4.97 1.97
CA GLN A 75 -17.67 6.36 1.48
C GLN A 75 -18.48 7.21 2.46
N GLY A 76 -17.93 8.36 2.85
CA GLY A 76 -18.51 9.24 3.86
C GLY A 76 -18.32 8.81 5.32
N LEU A 77 -17.76 7.63 5.58
CA LEU A 77 -17.46 7.10 6.92
C LEU A 77 -15.97 7.08 7.23
N LEU A 78 -15.15 6.81 6.23
CA LEU A 78 -13.69 6.90 6.30
C LEU A 78 -13.22 8.05 5.42
N ASP A 79 -12.11 8.66 5.82
CA ASP A 79 -11.51 9.80 5.12
C ASP A 79 -10.43 9.35 4.14
N ALA A 80 -9.70 8.31 4.47
CA ALA A 80 -8.48 7.92 3.77
C ALA A 80 -8.26 6.41 3.69
N VAL A 81 -7.34 6.02 2.79
CA VAL A 81 -6.80 4.67 2.69
C VAL A 81 -5.28 4.76 2.69
N VAL A 82 -4.64 3.99 3.56
CA VAL A 82 -3.19 3.88 3.64
C VAL A 82 -2.74 2.54 3.09
N PHE A 83 -1.77 2.56 2.19
CA PHE A 83 -1.11 1.37 1.68
C PHE A 83 0.15 1.12 2.50
N SER A 84 0.23 -0.06 3.08
CA SER A 84 1.29 -0.50 3.98
C SER A 84 1.60 -1.99 3.74
N GLY A 85 2.13 -2.69 4.72
CA GLY A 85 2.34 -4.14 4.67
C GLY A 85 3.80 -4.52 4.64
N GLY A 86 4.19 -5.29 3.62
CA GLY A 86 5.55 -5.44 3.16
C GLY A 86 6.02 -4.12 2.54
N GLU A 87 6.39 -4.11 1.28
CA GLU A 87 6.72 -2.87 0.57
C GLU A 87 5.72 -2.62 -0.57
N PRO A 88 4.81 -1.65 -0.44
CA PRO A 88 3.80 -1.39 -1.47
C PRO A 88 4.40 -1.03 -2.82
N LEU A 89 5.53 -0.31 -2.85
CA LEU A 89 6.22 0.08 -4.09
C LEU A 89 6.82 -1.10 -4.85
N LEU A 90 6.92 -2.29 -4.23
CA LEU A 90 7.30 -3.52 -4.92
C LEU A 90 6.30 -3.89 -6.02
N GLN A 91 5.01 -3.58 -5.81
CA GLN A 91 3.94 -4.00 -6.71
C GLN A 91 3.71 -3.00 -7.86
N PRO A 92 3.85 -3.44 -9.13
CA PRO A 92 3.61 -2.57 -10.30
C PRO A 92 2.17 -2.05 -10.40
N SER A 93 1.22 -2.72 -9.75
CA SER A 93 -0.19 -2.36 -9.73
C SER A 93 -0.56 -1.24 -8.73
N LEU A 94 0.37 -0.81 -7.88
CA LEU A 94 0.10 0.22 -6.88
C LEU A 94 -0.43 1.54 -7.47
N PRO A 95 0.13 2.09 -8.57
CA PRO A 95 -0.39 3.34 -9.14
C PRO A 95 -1.85 3.25 -9.54
N ALA A 96 -2.26 2.14 -10.15
CA ALA A 96 -3.65 1.92 -10.54
C ALA A 96 -4.57 1.80 -9.31
N ALA A 97 -4.14 1.08 -8.29
CA ALA A 97 -4.88 0.95 -7.04
C ALA A 97 -5.09 2.29 -6.33
N LEU A 98 -4.06 3.14 -6.30
CA LEU A 98 -4.16 4.50 -5.76
C LEU A 98 -5.21 5.33 -6.52
N GLN A 99 -5.21 5.27 -7.85
CA GLN A 99 -6.18 6.00 -8.67
C GLN A 99 -7.61 5.51 -8.44
N GLU A 100 -7.82 4.19 -8.32
CA GLU A 100 -9.14 3.62 -8.03
C GLU A 100 -9.66 4.10 -6.66
N VAL A 101 -8.81 4.11 -5.64
CA VAL A 101 -9.17 4.60 -4.30
C VAL A 101 -9.50 6.09 -4.32
N ARG A 102 -8.72 6.91 -5.02
CA ARG A 102 -9.01 8.34 -5.18
C ARG A 102 -10.31 8.57 -5.95
N ALA A 103 -10.61 7.76 -6.95
CA ALA A 103 -11.88 7.83 -7.69
C ALA A 103 -13.10 7.54 -6.81
N LEU A 104 -12.93 6.80 -5.71
CA LEU A 104 -13.97 6.59 -4.69
C LEU A 104 -14.10 7.77 -3.71
N GLY A 105 -13.23 8.77 -3.78
CA GLY A 105 -13.27 9.98 -2.96
C GLY A 105 -12.43 9.93 -1.68
N PHE A 106 -11.58 8.92 -1.50
CA PHE A 106 -10.68 8.83 -0.34
C PHE A 106 -9.38 9.58 -0.58
N ALA A 107 -8.83 10.18 0.48
CA ALA A 107 -7.43 10.55 0.54
C ALA A 107 -6.56 9.29 0.55
N THR A 108 -5.34 9.39 0.04
CA THR A 108 -4.42 8.26 -0.10
C THR A 108 -3.13 8.50 0.66
N GLY A 109 -2.72 7.52 1.43
CA GLY A 109 -1.47 7.49 2.17
C GLY A 109 -0.62 6.29 1.81
N LEU A 110 0.67 6.40 2.02
CA LEU A 110 1.65 5.34 1.76
C LEU A 110 2.64 5.23 2.92
N HIS A 111 2.80 4.02 3.46
CA HIS A 111 3.94 3.67 4.28
C HIS A 111 4.98 2.97 3.40
N THR A 112 6.20 3.47 3.36
CA THR A 112 7.26 2.89 2.53
C THR A 112 8.63 3.02 3.18
N GLY A 113 9.51 2.06 2.92
CA GLY A 113 10.93 2.16 3.24
C GLY A 113 11.71 3.02 2.25
N GLY A 114 11.11 3.41 1.12
CA GLY A 114 11.72 4.29 0.12
C GLY A 114 12.78 3.65 -0.76
N MET A 115 12.88 2.31 -0.78
CA MET A 115 13.90 1.57 -1.53
C MET A 115 13.72 1.62 -3.07
N TYR A 116 12.62 2.16 -3.55
CA TYR A 116 12.34 2.34 -4.97
C TYR A 116 12.05 3.82 -5.28
N PRO A 117 13.07 4.70 -5.27
CA PRO A 117 12.86 6.14 -5.37
C PRO A 117 12.15 6.57 -6.66
N GLU A 118 12.42 5.93 -7.78
CA GLU A 118 11.74 6.22 -9.05
C GLU A 118 10.26 5.83 -9.01
N ARG A 119 9.93 4.69 -8.40
CA ARG A 119 8.54 4.26 -8.21
C ARG A 119 7.80 5.17 -7.22
N LEU A 120 8.48 5.61 -6.16
CA LEU A 120 7.93 6.58 -5.23
C LEU A 120 7.62 7.90 -5.95
N ALA A 121 8.56 8.42 -6.73
CA ALA A 121 8.36 9.64 -7.51
C ALA A 121 7.15 9.51 -8.46
N ALA A 122 6.96 8.35 -9.07
CA ALA A 122 5.84 8.10 -9.99
C ALA A 122 4.47 8.10 -9.28
N VAL A 123 4.39 7.70 -8.01
CA VAL A 123 3.12 7.66 -7.27
C VAL A 123 2.84 8.90 -6.43
N LEU A 124 3.84 9.75 -6.18
CA LEU A 124 3.66 10.99 -5.40
C LEU A 124 2.47 11.85 -5.85
N PRO A 125 2.18 12.04 -7.15
CA PRO A 125 1.02 12.81 -7.59
C PRO A 125 -0.33 12.21 -7.16
N HIS A 126 -0.35 10.95 -6.77
CA HIS A 126 -1.54 10.21 -6.34
C HIS A 126 -1.62 10.06 -4.82
N LEU A 127 -0.72 10.70 -4.07
CA LEU A 127 -0.64 10.59 -2.62
C LEU A 127 -0.94 11.92 -1.95
N ASP A 128 -1.66 11.86 -0.85
CA ASP A 128 -1.91 13.00 0.03
C ASP A 128 -0.97 12.99 1.24
N TRP A 129 -0.44 11.82 1.59
CA TRP A 129 0.49 11.65 2.70
C TRP A 129 1.44 10.47 2.48
N VAL A 130 2.68 10.62 2.95
CA VAL A 130 3.70 9.57 2.92
C VAL A 130 4.36 9.45 4.30
N GLY A 131 4.32 8.26 4.86
CA GLY A 131 5.14 7.85 6.00
C GLY A 131 6.40 7.14 5.50
N LEU A 132 7.52 7.83 5.50
CA LEU A 132 8.80 7.28 5.11
C LEU A 132 9.50 6.67 6.32
N ASP A 133 9.76 5.37 6.25
CA ASP A 133 10.46 4.64 7.31
C ASP A 133 11.96 4.63 7.04
N ILE A 134 12.68 5.48 7.78
CA ILE A 134 14.15 5.52 7.77
C ILE A 134 14.66 4.53 8.80
N LYS A 135 15.34 3.47 8.35
CA LYS A 135 15.70 2.33 9.19
C LYS A 135 17.06 2.46 9.85
N ALA A 136 18.01 3.16 9.21
CA ALA A 136 19.38 3.29 9.69
C ALA A 136 20.08 4.50 9.06
N PRO A 137 21.25 4.93 9.61
CA PRO A 137 22.16 5.80 8.88
C PRO A 137 22.67 5.12 7.60
N GLU A 138 23.07 5.94 6.63
CA GLU A 138 23.69 5.44 5.39
C GLU A 138 24.90 4.53 5.74
N GLY A 139 24.98 3.38 5.08
CA GLY A 139 26.01 2.37 5.33
C GLY A 139 25.61 1.26 6.30
N ASP A 140 24.60 1.47 7.16
CA ASP A 140 24.09 0.44 8.07
C ASP A 140 22.85 -0.31 7.53
N TYR A 141 22.30 0.14 6.41
CA TYR A 141 21.09 -0.46 5.84
C TYR A 141 21.20 -1.95 5.58
N ALA A 142 22.32 -2.42 5.01
CA ALA A 142 22.53 -3.84 4.73
C ALA A 142 22.47 -4.69 5.99
N ARG A 143 22.98 -4.18 7.11
CA ARG A 143 22.94 -4.87 8.41
C ARG A 143 21.51 -4.98 8.96
N ILE A 144 20.71 -3.93 8.80
CA ILE A 144 19.34 -3.88 9.33
C ILE A 144 18.36 -4.62 8.42
N THR A 145 18.48 -4.43 7.11
CA THR A 145 17.52 -4.97 6.12
C THR A 145 17.90 -6.36 5.62
N ALA A 146 19.10 -6.83 5.95
CA ALA A 146 19.70 -8.07 5.43
C ALA A 146 19.76 -8.10 3.88
N THR A 147 19.84 -6.94 3.24
CA THR A 147 19.87 -6.78 1.80
C THR A 147 20.94 -5.72 1.46
N PRO A 148 21.74 -5.89 0.38
CA PRO A 148 22.68 -4.85 -0.07
C PRO A 148 21.96 -3.51 -0.27
N GLY A 149 22.62 -2.42 0.19
CA GLY A 149 22.08 -1.06 0.06
C GLY A 149 22.31 -0.49 -1.33
#